data_970c465d5f1248719f717ed5286acdd6
#
_entry.id   970c465d5f1248719f717ed5286acdd6
#
_cell.length_a   1.000
_cell.length_b   1.000
_cell.length_c   1.000
_cell.angle_alpha   90.00
_cell.angle_beta   90.00
_cell.angle_gamma   90.00
#
_symmetry.space_group_name_H-M   'P 1'
#
loop_
_entity.id
_entity.type
_entity.pdbx_description
1 polymer ?
#
loop_
_entity_poly.entity_id
_entity_poly.type
_entity_poly.pdbx_seq_one_letter_code
_entity_poly.pdbx_strand_id
1 'polypeptide(L)'
;LKKMTKNLFNEDFKSLEDKLPRKNFSEEIKLLKSDVFDVKKKFEKRVSSKSKEIYEIILRNNFSLNDFSYGNNGIYGFIKNIAEGNIRYPGSRVFSCRDNVDAWVSKNQNNRDEVISLIKSHLFDKLDDLVDIFEKDFPKYNTSIDIFNNIYAFGILGELQNCLRAYRDENEVILISDISELLYQIIKDESIPFVFEKVGNNINHF
;
A
#
# COMPACT_ATOMS: atom_id res chain seq x y z
N LEU A 1 16.85 11.72 -7.17
CA LEU A 1 16.75 12.41 -8.46
C LEU A 1 17.42 11.61 -9.57
N LYS A 2 18.74 11.31 -9.53
CA LYS A 2 19.47 10.54 -10.58
C LYS A 2 18.85 9.16 -10.92
N LYS A 3 18.24 8.47 -9.95
CA LYS A 3 17.58 7.17 -10.16
C LYS A 3 16.17 7.33 -10.74
N MET A 4 15.49 8.44 -10.40
CA MET A 4 14.18 8.79 -10.94
C MET A 4 14.26 9.26 -12.41
N THR A 5 15.26 10.09 -12.75
CA THR A 5 15.44 10.53 -14.15
C THR A 5 15.79 9.38 -15.10
N LYS A 6 16.49 8.34 -14.60
CA LYS A 6 16.82 7.17 -15.42
C LYS A 6 15.57 6.31 -15.75
N ASN A 7 14.56 6.34 -14.88
CA ASN A 7 13.29 5.63 -15.10
C ASN A 7 12.31 6.41 -15.98
N LEU A 8 12.45 7.75 -16.09
CA LEU A 8 11.66 8.58 -17.01
C LEU A 8 11.84 8.21 -18.49
N PHE A 9 12.93 7.51 -18.82
CA PHE A 9 13.28 7.09 -20.19
C PHE A 9 13.13 5.58 -20.39
N ASN A 10 12.54 4.86 -19.45
CA ASN A 10 12.33 3.41 -19.53
C ASN A 10 10.97 3.09 -20.16
N GLU A 11 10.90 2.05 -21.00
CA GLU A 11 9.67 1.63 -21.71
C GLU A 11 8.48 1.38 -20.74
N ASP A 12 8.76 0.87 -19.54
CA ASP A 12 7.74 0.68 -18.49
C ASP A 12 7.11 2.00 -18.03
N PHE A 13 7.85 3.09 -18.09
CA PHE A 13 7.37 4.41 -17.69
C PHE A 13 6.53 5.06 -18.81
N LYS A 14 6.85 4.79 -20.08
CA LYS A 14 6.03 5.21 -21.23
C LYS A 14 4.64 4.57 -21.20
N SER A 15 4.54 3.30 -20.80
CA SER A 15 3.25 2.63 -20.66
C SER A 15 2.38 3.23 -19.53
N LEU A 16 2.99 3.88 -18.54
CA LEU A 16 2.31 4.65 -17.51
C LEU A 16 1.92 6.06 -18.02
N GLU A 17 2.72 6.66 -18.89
CA GLU A 17 2.47 7.99 -19.47
C GLU A 17 1.14 8.04 -20.24
N ASP A 18 0.83 7.00 -21.01
CA ASP A 18 -0.42 6.88 -21.77
C ASP A 18 -1.66 6.67 -20.88
N LYS A 19 -1.46 6.22 -19.64
CA LYS A 19 -2.52 6.00 -18.65
C LYS A 19 -2.71 7.19 -17.70
N LEU A 20 -1.78 8.15 -17.69
CA LEU A 20 -1.92 9.35 -16.88
C LEU A 20 -2.85 10.35 -17.59
N PRO A 21 -3.84 10.92 -16.89
CA PRO A 21 -4.79 11.85 -17.49
C PRO A 21 -4.07 13.10 -17.98
N ARG A 22 -4.34 13.45 -19.22
CA ARG A 22 -3.68 14.56 -19.96
C ARG A 22 -4.19 15.95 -19.59
N LYS A 23 -5.34 16.06 -18.90
CA LYS A 23 -5.94 17.31 -18.45
C LYS A 23 -6.37 17.19 -16.99
N ASN A 24 -6.09 18.19 -16.18
CA ASN A 24 -6.44 18.29 -14.76
C ASN A 24 -5.68 17.35 -13.81
N PHE A 25 -4.46 16.96 -14.16
CA PHE A 25 -3.62 16.09 -13.32
C PHE A 25 -3.49 16.58 -11.86
N SER A 26 -3.38 17.89 -11.66
CA SER A 26 -3.31 18.50 -10.32
C SER A 26 -4.60 18.28 -9.50
N GLU A 27 -5.78 18.31 -10.12
CA GLU A 27 -7.05 18.08 -9.45
C GLU A 27 -7.24 16.61 -9.13
N GLU A 28 -6.88 15.73 -10.04
CA GLU A 28 -6.93 14.28 -9.83
C GLU A 28 -5.99 13.82 -8.72
N ILE A 29 -4.78 14.39 -8.64
CA ILE A 29 -3.86 14.14 -7.52
C ILE A 29 -4.47 14.60 -6.19
N LYS A 30 -5.19 15.74 -6.15
CA LYS A 30 -5.87 16.20 -4.94
C LYS A 30 -7.00 15.26 -4.52
N LEU A 31 -7.81 14.79 -5.47
CA LEU A 31 -8.87 13.82 -5.21
C LEU A 31 -8.30 12.49 -4.72
N LEU A 32 -7.31 11.94 -5.42
CA LEU A 32 -6.63 10.71 -5.02
C LEU A 32 -6.03 10.83 -3.61
N LYS A 33 -5.42 11.97 -3.29
CA LYS A 33 -4.89 12.22 -1.95
C LYS A 33 -5.96 12.19 -0.88
N SER A 34 -7.13 12.77 -1.16
CA SER A 34 -8.28 12.77 -0.24
C SER A 34 -8.78 11.35 -0.02
N ASP A 35 -8.99 10.58 -1.10
CA ASP A 35 -9.49 9.21 -1.03
C ASP A 35 -8.55 8.29 -0.27
N VAL A 36 -7.25 8.38 -0.56
CA VAL A 36 -6.20 7.61 0.10
C VAL A 36 -6.11 7.96 1.59
N PHE A 37 -6.21 9.25 1.93
CA PHE A 37 -6.23 9.71 3.31
C PHE A 37 -7.45 9.17 4.07
N ASP A 38 -8.62 9.15 3.45
CA ASP A 38 -9.83 8.63 4.06
C ASP A 38 -9.76 7.12 4.32
N VAL A 39 -9.22 6.36 3.37
CA VAL A 39 -8.98 4.91 3.56
C VAL A 39 -8.05 4.68 4.75
N LYS A 40 -6.92 5.39 4.79
CA LYS A 40 -5.96 5.33 5.89
C LYS A 40 -6.63 5.64 7.23
N LYS A 41 -7.30 6.79 7.34
CA LYS A 41 -7.94 7.27 8.57
C LYS A 41 -9.06 6.34 9.06
N LYS A 42 -9.88 5.80 8.16
CA LYS A 42 -10.94 4.85 8.50
C LYS A 42 -10.38 3.58 9.11
N PHE A 43 -9.34 3.01 8.50
CA PHE A 43 -8.68 1.82 9.02
C PHE A 43 -8.06 2.08 10.41
N GLU A 44 -7.23 3.12 10.54
CA GLU A 44 -6.57 3.50 11.79
C GLU A 44 -7.58 3.71 12.93
N LYS A 45 -8.65 4.46 12.67
CA LYS A 45 -9.72 4.70 13.65
C LYS A 45 -10.40 3.40 14.08
N ARG A 46 -10.70 2.50 13.12
CA ARG A 46 -11.39 1.24 13.37
C ARG A 46 -10.57 0.29 14.23
N VAL A 47 -9.29 0.07 13.90
CA VAL A 47 -8.42 -0.83 14.66
C VAL A 47 -8.04 -0.23 16.02
N SER A 48 -7.79 1.07 16.10
CA SER A 48 -7.48 1.74 17.37
C SER A 48 -8.68 1.72 18.32
N SER A 49 -9.90 1.95 17.84
CA SER A 49 -11.11 1.88 18.67
C SER A 49 -11.32 0.46 19.23
N LYS A 50 -11.19 -0.58 18.39
CA LYS A 50 -11.33 -1.97 18.83
C LYS A 50 -10.24 -2.37 19.82
N SER A 51 -8.99 -1.97 19.57
CA SER A 51 -7.88 -2.24 20.50
C SER A 51 -8.03 -1.52 21.82
N LYS A 52 -8.51 -0.29 21.84
CA LYS A 52 -8.81 0.46 23.08
C LYS A 52 -9.87 -0.25 23.90
N GLU A 53 -10.93 -0.74 23.26
CA GLU A 53 -11.97 -1.50 23.96
C GLU A 53 -11.40 -2.75 24.65
N ILE A 54 -10.57 -3.52 23.95
CA ILE A 54 -9.90 -4.70 24.52
C ILE A 54 -8.98 -4.28 25.67
N TYR A 55 -8.17 -3.25 25.46
CA TYR A 55 -7.21 -2.75 26.44
C TYR A 55 -7.90 -2.24 27.72
N GLU A 56 -9.00 -1.52 27.60
CA GLU A 56 -9.80 -1.06 28.73
C GLU A 56 -10.41 -2.21 29.54
N ILE A 57 -10.86 -3.29 28.88
CA ILE A 57 -11.36 -4.49 29.57
C ILE A 57 -10.25 -5.11 30.43
N ILE A 58 -9.04 -5.22 29.87
CA ILE A 58 -7.87 -5.74 30.59
C ILE A 58 -7.59 -4.88 31.84
N LEU A 59 -7.54 -3.56 31.68
CA LEU A 59 -7.23 -2.65 32.78
C LEU A 59 -8.32 -2.62 33.86
N ARG A 60 -9.60 -2.64 33.49
CA ARG A 60 -10.74 -2.66 34.42
C ARG A 60 -10.76 -3.91 35.31
N ASN A 61 -10.19 -5.02 34.83
CA ASN A 61 -10.06 -6.25 35.60
C ASN A 61 -8.72 -6.33 36.36
N ASN A 62 -7.97 -5.22 36.46
CA ASN A 62 -6.69 -5.10 37.15
C ASN A 62 -5.59 -6.05 36.60
N PHE A 63 -5.69 -6.47 35.33
CA PHE A 63 -4.62 -7.23 34.69
C PHE A 63 -3.59 -6.30 34.04
N SER A 64 -2.36 -6.77 34.03
CA SER A 64 -1.18 -6.02 33.60
C SER A 64 -0.37 -6.81 32.58
N LEU A 65 0.71 -6.20 32.08
CA LEU A 65 1.66 -6.81 31.18
C LEU A 65 2.16 -8.19 31.63
N ASN A 66 2.39 -8.35 32.93
CA ASN A 66 2.97 -9.56 33.52
C ASN A 66 2.00 -10.75 33.52
N ASP A 67 0.70 -10.50 33.36
CA ASP A 67 -0.32 -11.53 33.33
C ASP A 67 -0.44 -12.22 31.97
N PHE A 68 0.20 -11.67 30.93
CA PHE A 68 0.15 -12.17 29.57
C PHE A 68 1.49 -12.73 29.10
N SER A 69 1.44 -13.75 28.24
CA SER A 69 2.62 -14.35 27.63
C SER A 69 3.40 -13.35 26.80
N TYR A 70 4.74 -13.42 26.89
CA TYR A 70 5.70 -12.62 26.13
C TYR A 70 5.64 -11.09 26.39
N GLY A 71 4.88 -10.63 27.36
CA GLY A 71 4.84 -9.22 27.76
C GLY A 71 4.61 -8.25 26.59
N ASN A 72 5.51 -7.28 26.41
CA ASN A 72 5.42 -6.29 25.31
C ASN A 72 5.56 -6.90 23.91
N ASN A 73 6.15 -8.09 23.77
CA ASN A 73 6.31 -8.79 22.51
C ASN A 73 5.17 -9.80 22.26
N GLY A 74 4.20 -9.89 23.15
CA GLY A 74 3.03 -10.75 23.08
C GLY A 74 1.77 -9.98 22.70
N ILE A 75 0.64 -10.64 23.02
CA ILE A 75 -0.70 -10.11 22.71
C ILE A 75 -0.99 -8.77 23.44
N TYR A 76 -0.58 -8.64 24.71
CA TYR A 76 -0.77 -7.40 25.47
C TYR A 76 -0.10 -6.20 24.79
N GLY A 77 1.19 -6.36 24.44
CA GLY A 77 1.94 -5.30 23.76
C GLY A 77 1.38 -4.97 22.38
N PHE A 78 0.88 -5.96 21.63
CA PHE A 78 0.20 -5.75 20.37
C PHE A 78 -1.05 -4.87 20.54
N ILE A 79 -1.95 -5.23 21.46
CA ILE A 79 -3.19 -4.49 21.74
C ILE A 79 -2.87 -3.08 22.20
N LYS A 80 -1.95 -2.92 23.17
CA LYS A 80 -1.51 -1.62 23.68
C LYS A 80 -0.97 -0.71 22.58
N ASN A 81 -0.04 -1.20 21.77
CA ASN A 81 0.57 -0.41 20.68
C ASN A 81 -0.48 0.10 19.70
N ILE A 82 -1.44 -0.73 19.30
CA ILE A 82 -2.50 -0.31 18.38
C ILE A 82 -3.44 0.69 19.06
N ALA A 83 -3.77 0.49 20.33
CA ALA A 83 -4.58 1.43 21.10
C ALA A 83 -3.92 2.83 21.21
N GLU A 84 -2.58 2.88 21.26
CA GLU A 84 -1.76 4.08 21.23
C GLU A 84 -1.54 4.67 19.83
N GLY A 85 -2.03 3.99 18.77
CA GLY A 85 -1.91 4.45 17.38
C GLY A 85 -0.70 3.90 16.62
N ASN A 86 0.09 3.02 17.24
CA ASN A 86 1.24 2.36 16.60
C ASN A 86 0.76 1.09 15.88
N ILE A 87 0.28 1.24 14.65
CA ILE A 87 -0.36 0.16 13.90
C ILE A 87 0.70 -0.72 13.25
N ARG A 88 0.63 -2.03 13.54
CA ARG A 88 1.47 -3.07 12.96
C ARG A 88 0.63 -4.29 12.62
N TYR A 89 1.01 -4.99 11.57
CA TYR A 89 0.34 -6.25 11.22
C TYR A 89 0.54 -7.30 12.35
N PRO A 90 -0.50 -8.10 12.67
CA PRO A 90 -0.39 -9.14 13.69
C PRO A 90 0.73 -10.14 13.38
N GLY A 91 1.58 -10.42 14.35
CA GLY A 91 2.61 -11.46 14.23
C GLY A 91 2.09 -12.84 14.61
N SER A 92 2.92 -13.88 14.40
CA SER A 92 2.56 -15.29 14.67
C SER A 92 2.03 -15.55 16.09
N ARG A 93 2.53 -14.81 17.10
CA ARG A 93 2.05 -14.92 18.48
C ARG A 93 0.61 -14.45 18.65
N VAL A 94 0.19 -13.44 17.92
CA VAL A 94 -1.19 -12.93 17.94
C VAL A 94 -2.12 -13.94 17.27
N PHE A 95 -1.72 -14.51 16.15
CA PHE A 95 -2.46 -15.59 15.50
C PHE A 95 -2.57 -16.83 16.39
N SER A 96 -1.49 -17.22 17.09
CA SER A 96 -1.57 -18.32 18.07
C SER A 96 -2.56 -18.02 19.20
N CYS A 97 -2.69 -16.76 19.62
CA CYS A 97 -3.69 -16.36 20.62
C CYS A 97 -5.12 -16.39 20.07
N ARG A 98 -5.30 -16.13 18.76
CA ARG A 98 -6.58 -16.28 18.08
C ARG A 98 -7.06 -17.74 18.06
N ASP A 99 -6.12 -18.66 17.82
CA ASP A 99 -6.43 -20.08 17.67
C ASP A 99 -6.56 -20.79 19.04
N ASN A 100 -5.84 -20.29 20.06
CA ASN A 100 -5.74 -20.96 21.36
C ASN A 100 -5.67 -19.96 22.51
N VAL A 101 -6.65 -20.06 23.43
CA VAL A 101 -6.71 -19.25 24.65
C VAL A 101 -5.47 -19.47 25.54
N ASP A 102 -4.95 -20.69 25.59
CA ASP A 102 -3.77 -20.99 26.39
C ASP A 102 -2.50 -20.27 25.96
N ALA A 103 -2.44 -19.80 24.72
CA ALA A 103 -1.31 -19.01 24.21
C ALA A 103 -1.23 -17.59 24.80
N TRP A 104 -2.32 -17.08 25.38
CA TRP A 104 -2.36 -15.76 25.99
C TRP A 104 -1.57 -15.68 27.31
N VAL A 105 -1.50 -16.77 28.06
CA VAL A 105 -1.00 -16.78 29.43
C VAL A 105 0.12 -17.78 29.59
N SER A 106 1.16 -17.42 30.35
CA SER A 106 2.26 -18.32 30.69
C SER A 106 1.77 -19.49 31.56
N LYS A 107 2.35 -20.67 31.38
CA LYS A 107 1.98 -21.89 32.15
C LYS A 107 2.18 -21.72 33.66
N ASN A 108 3.15 -20.90 34.07
CA ASN A 108 3.55 -20.72 35.47
C ASN A 108 2.91 -19.48 36.11
N GLN A 109 1.87 -18.92 35.52
CA GLN A 109 1.21 -17.72 36.06
C GLN A 109 0.28 -18.09 37.21
N ASN A 110 0.39 -17.37 38.35
CA ASN A 110 -0.39 -17.65 39.55
C ASN A 110 -1.90 -17.41 39.39
N ASN A 111 -2.29 -16.39 38.60
CA ASN A 111 -3.69 -16.01 38.33
C ASN A 111 -4.19 -16.52 36.97
N ARG A 112 -3.59 -17.59 36.45
CA ARG A 112 -3.86 -18.13 35.11
C ARG A 112 -5.34 -18.38 34.83
N ASP A 113 -6.03 -19.01 35.78
CA ASP A 113 -7.44 -19.40 35.58
C ASP A 113 -8.37 -18.18 35.51
N GLU A 114 -8.09 -17.15 36.29
CA GLU A 114 -8.83 -15.88 36.26
C GLU A 114 -8.64 -15.16 34.92
N VAL A 115 -7.40 -15.08 34.42
CA VAL A 115 -7.08 -14.48 33.13
C VAL A 115 -7.74 -15.28 31.98
N ILE A 116 -7.67 -16.60 31.99
CA ILE A 116 -8.33 -17.46 31.01
C ILE A 116 -9.86 -17.27 31.04
N SER A 117 -10.45 -17.15 32.19
CA SER A 117 -11.89 -16.89 32.33
C SER A 117 -12.28 -15.54 31.68
N LEU A 118 -11.51 -14.49 31.92
CA LEU A 118 -11.71 -13.19 31.28
C LEU A 118 -11.56 -13.28 29.77
N ILE A 119 -10.52 -13.95 29.30
CA ILE A 119 -10.26 -14.08 27.84
C ILE A 119 -11.45 -14.76 27.18
N LYS A 120 -11.91 -15.89 27.71
CA LYS A 120 -13.04 -16.66 27.15
C LYS A 120 -14.35 -15.88 27.14
N SER A 121 -14.59 -15.09 28.18
CA SER A 121 -15.86 -14.37 28.34
C SER A 121 -15.93 -13.05 27.55
N HIS A 122 -14.79 -12.38 27.35
CA HIS A 122 -14.80 -10.99 26.85
C HIS A 122 -13.77 -10.63 25.79
N LEU A 123 -12.63 -11.33 25.71
CA LEU A 123 -11.51 -10.90 24.87
C LEU A 123 -11.34 -11.71 23.60
N PHE A 124 -11.71 -12.98 23.62
CA PHE A 124 -11.43 -13.91 22.54
C PHE A 124 -12.10 -13.48 21.23
N ASP A 125 -13.41 -13.27 21.26
CA ASP A 125 -14.18 -12.84 20.09
C ASP A 125 -13.75 -11.44 19.62
N LYS A 126 -13.38 -10.55 20.55
CA LYS A 126 -12.91 -9.21 20.20
C LYS A 126 -11.55 -9.23 19.53
N LEU A 127 -10.66 -10.14 19.91
CA LEU A 127 -9.41 -10.33 19.23
C LEU A 127 -9.63 -10.90 17.82
N ASP A 128 -10.52 -11.87 17.67
CA ASP A 128 -10.88 -12.45 16.39
C ASP A 128 -11.40 -11.37 15.43
N ASP A 129 -12.35 -10.55 15.88
CA ASP A 129 -12.84 -9.37 15.16
C ASP A 129 -11.69 -8.42 14.73
N LEU A 130 -10.74 -8.15 15.64
CA LEU A 130 -9.62 -7.26 15.37
C LEU A 130 -8.68 -7.83 14.31
N VAL A 131 -8.33 -9.11 14.43
CA VAL A 131 -7.45 -9.81 13.48
C VAL A 131 -8.13 -9.89 12.10
N ASP A 132 -9.42 -10.16 12.06
CA ASP A 132 -10.22 -10.18 10.83
C ASP A 132 -10.17 -8.85 10.07
N ILE A 133 -10.22 -7.72 10.80
CA ILE A 133 -10.05 -6.39 10.19
C ILE A 133 -8.66 -6.25 9.55
N PHE A 134 -7.62 -6.75 10.22
CA PHE A 134 -6.28 -6.73 9.66
C PHE A 134 -6.17 -7.60 8.41
N GLU A 135 -6.66 -8.82 8.43
CA GLU A 135 -6.59 -9.73 7.27
C GLU A 135 -7.31 -9.16 6.05
N LYS A 136 -8.48 -8.55 6.25
CA LYS A 136 -9.33 -8.03 5.16
C LYS A 136 -8.85 -6.67 4.64
N ASP A 137 -8.51 -5.75 5.54
CA ASP A 137 -8.37 -4.32 5.20
C ASP A 137 -6.90 -3.84 5.19
N PHE A 138 -5.97 -4.55 5.84
CA PHE A 138 -4.57 -4.14 5.95
C PHE A 138 -3.84 -4.03 4.59
N PRO A 139 -4.03 -4.93 3.61
CA PRO A 139 -3.39 -4.77 2.30
C PRO A 139 -3.78 -3.44 1.64
N LYS A 140 -5.06 -3.06 1.73
CA LYS A 140 -5.57 -1.80 1.21
C LYS A 140 -5.01 -0.60 1.98
N TYR A 141 -4.90 -0.71 3.30
CA TYR A 141 -4.28 0.29 4.15
C TYR A 141 -2.81 0.49 3.81
N ASN A 142 -2.04 -0.59 3.67
CA ASN A 142 -0.62 -0.51 3.32
C ASN A 142 -0.40 0.14 1.95
N THR A 143 -1.17 -0.27 0.95
CA THR A 143 -1.16 0.37 -0.38
C THR A 143 -1.50 1.87 -0.28
N SER A 144 -2.46 2.24 0.57
CA SER A 144 -2.80 3.65 0.77
C SER A 144 -1.66 4.47 1.37
N ILE A 145 -0.87 3.90 2.28
CA ILE A 145 0.33 4.54 2.82
C ILE A 145 1.38 4.74 1.72
N ASP A 146 1.64 3.72 0.92
CA ASP A 146 2.62 3.78 -0.15
C ASP A 146 2.24 4.84 -1.20
N ILE A 147 0.98 4.90 -1.59
CA ILE A 147 0.47 5.95 -2.50
C ILE A 147 0.62 7.32 -1.84
N PHE A 148 0.19 7.48 -0.58
CA PHE A 148 0.24 8.76 0.12
C PHE A 148 1.67 9.30 0.25
N ASN A 149 2.63 8.44 0.52
CA ASN A 149 4.04 8.82 0.66
C ASN A 149 4.68 9.22 -0.68
N ASN A 150 4.18 8.72 -1.79
CA ASN A 150 4.75 8.95 -3.12
C ASN A 150 3.93 9.92 -3.98
N ILE A 151 2.77 10.38 -3.52
CA ILE A 151 1.82 11.16 -4.33
C ILE A 151 2.42 12.46 -4.87
N TYR A 152 3.27 13.13 -4.09
CA TYR A 152 3.95 14.35 -4.53
C TYR A 152 5.02 14.07 -5.59
N ALA A 153 5.70 12.93 -5.49
CA ALA A 153 6.67 12.53 -6.51
C ALA A 153 5.97 12.27 -7.86
N PHE A 154 4.80 11.63 -7.84
CA PHE A 154 3.96 11.48 -9.04
C PHE A 154 3.48 12.82 -9.58
N GLY A 155 3.08 13.76 -8.71
CA GLY A 155 2.68 15.10 -9.11
C GLY A 155 3.81 15.84 -9.84
N ILE A 156 5.02 15.83 -9.30
CA ILE A 156 6.19 16.47 -9.93
C ILE A 156 6.53 15.82 -11.27
N LEU A 157 6.44 14.51 -11.37
CA LEU A 157 6.69 13.81 -12.64
C LEU A 157 5.68 14.18 -13.71
N GLY A 158 4.39 14.30 -13.37
CA GLY A 158 3.35 14.74 -14.28
C GLY A 158 3.60 16.18 -14.81
N GLU A 159 3.94 17.11 -13.92
CA GLU A 159 4.28 18.49 -14.32
C GLU A 159 5.54 18.53 -15.19
N LEU A 160 6.56 17.76 -14.86
CA LEU A 160 7.77 17.66 -15.68
C LEU A 160 7.47 17.15 -17.09
N GLN A 161 6.60 16.15 -17.23
CA GLN A 161 6.16 15.64 -18.53
C GLN A 161 5.40 16.71 -19.32
N ASN A 162 4.51 17.44 -18.68
CA ASN A 162 3.79 18.55 -19.33
C ASN A 162 4.77 19.63 -19.83
N CYS A 163 5.77 20.01 -19.03
CA CYS A 163 6.81 20.94 -19.43
C CYS A 163 7.66 20.41 -20.60
N LEU A 164 8.03 19.12 -20.57
CA LEU A 164 8.79 18.52 -21.67
C LEU A 164 7.98 18.45 -22.96
N ARG A 165 6.67 18.18 -22.86
CA ARG A 165 5.78 18.18 -24.02
C ARG A 165 5.64 19.57 -24.61
N ALA A 166 5.37 20.58 -23.78
CA ALA A 166 5.30 21.97 -24.21
C ALA A 166 6.60 22.43 -24.89
N TYR A 167 7.75 22.10 -24.30
CA TYR A 167 9.05 22.42 -24.88
C TYR A 167 9.27 21.76 -26.25
N ARG A 168 8.85 20.50 -26.42
CA ARG A 168 8.93 19.80 -27.72
C ARG A 168 8.07 20.45 -28.77
N ASP A 169 6.83 20.79 -28.38
CA ASP A 169 5.87 21.43 -29.30
C ASP A 169 6.33 22.84 -29.73
N GLU A 170 6.84 23.61 -28.78
CA GLU A 170 7.34 24.99 -29.06
C GLU A 170 8.61 25.01 -29.91
N ASN A 171 9.48 24.03 -29.76
CA ASN A 171 10.79 24.00 -30.45
C ASN A 171 10.83 22.99 -31.61
N GLU A 172 9.72 22.34 -31.93
CA GLU A 172 9.62 21.33 -33.02
C GLU A 172 10.69 20.22 -32.90
N VAL A 173 11.02 19.80 -31.66
CA VAL A 173 12.05 18.79 -31.40
C VAL A 173 11.43 17.44 -30.99
N ILE A 174 12.03 16.37 -31.47
CA ILE A 174 11.68 14.99 -31.13
C ILE A 174 12.81 14.38 -30.31
N LEU A 175 12.48 13.72 -29.22
CA LEU A 175 13.48 12.99 -28.44
C LEU A 175 13.87 11.70 -29.18
N ILE A 176 15.14 11.33 -29.10
CA ILE A 176 15.65 10.08 -29.69
C ILE A 176 14.90 8.85 -29.15
N SER A 177 14.50 8.91 -27.89
CA SER A 177 13.69 7.85 -27.25
C SER A 177 12.29 7.66 -27.88
N ASP A 178 11.76 8.70 -28.54
CA ASP A 178 10.40 8.67 -29.10
C ASP A 178 10.38 8.21 -30.56
N ILE A 179 11.55 8.15 -31.20
CA ILE A 179 11.67 7.77 -32.62
C ILE A 179 11.14 6.35 -32.88
N SER A 180 11.44 5.40 -31.99
CA SER A 180 10.98 4.01 -32.14
C SER A 180 9.46 3.90 -32.07
N GLU A 181 8.83 4.65 -31.18
CA GLU A 181 7.36 4.69 -31.02
C GLU A 181 6.69 5.37 -32.21
N LEU A 182 7.24 6.49 -32.68
CA LEU A 182 6.75 7.18 -33.87
C LEU A 182 6.84 6.27 -35.11
N LEU A 183 7.96 5.57 -35.29
CA LEU A 183 8.12 4.60 -36.37
C LEU A 183 7.11 3.46 -36.25
N TYR A 184 6.88 2.94 -35.06
CA TYR A 184 5.89 1.89 -34.83
C TYR A 184 4.48 2.36 -35.19
N GLN A 185 4.08 3.57 -34.80
CA GLN A 185 2.76 4.14 -35.11
C GLN A 185 2.61 4.32 -36.64
N ILE A 186 3.60 4.88 -37.31
CA ILE A 186 3.59 5.06 -38.78
C ILE A 186 3.45 3.70 -39.48
N ILE A 187 4.19 2.68 -39.03
CA ILE A 187 4.15 1.34 -39.65
C ILE A 187 2.79 0.67 -39.38
N LYS A 188 2.20 0.88 -38.24
CA LYS A 188 0.92 0.25 -37.85
C LYS A 188 -0.27 0.83 -38.61
N ASP A 189 -0.27 2.12 -38.87
CA ASP A 189 -1.42 2.84 -39.45
C ASP A 189 -1.45 2.75 -41.00
N GLU A 190 -0.35 2.36 -41.64
CA GLU A 190 -0.30 2.18 -43.09
C GLU A 190 -0.58 0.74 -43.50
N SER A 191 -1.52 0.56 -44.42
CA SER A 191 -1.88 -0.76 -45.00
C SER A 191 -0.75 -1.42 -45.77
N ILE A 192 0.21 -0.65 -46.28
CA ILE A 192 1.48 -1.11 -46.88
C ILE A 192 2.55 -0.14 -46.42
N PRO A 193 3.29 -0.45 -45.34
CA PRO A 193 4.31 0.46 -44.82
C PRO A 193 5.35 0.75 -45.90
N PHE A 194 5.55 2.03 -46.24
CA PHE A 194 6.54 2.49 -47.22
C PHE A 194 7.96 1.96 -46.90
N VAL A 195 8.20 1.55 -45.67
CA VAL A 195 9.43 0.89 -45.22
C VAL A 195 9.67 -0.41 -45.99
N PHE A 196 8.64 -1.21 -46.24
CA PHE A 196 8.76 -2.45 -47.01
C PHE A 196 9.00 -2.19 -48.52
N GLU A 197 8.47 -1.10 -49.05
CA GLU A 197 8.71 -0.67 -50.40
C GLU A 197 10.16 -0.24 -50.61
N LYS A 198 10.79 0.47 -49.64
CA LYS A 198 12.19 0.90 -49.72
C LYS A 198 13.23 -0.15 -49.35
N VAL A 199 12.91 -1.07 -48.45
CA VAL A 199 13.84 -2.15 -48.02
C VAL A 199 13.88 -3.29 -49.04
N GLY A 200 12.86 -3.37 -49.92
CA GLY A 200 12.73 -4.36 -50.96
C GLY A 200 12.31 -5.75 -50.47
N ASN A 201 11.66 -6.51 -51.37
CA ASN A 201 11.13 -7.85 -51.10
C ASN A 201 12.16 -8.99 -50.97
N ASN A 202 13.44 -8.69 -50.73
CA ASN A 202 14.51 -9.68 -50.77
C ASN A 202 15.08 -10.03 -49.38
N ILE A 203 14.24 -10.25 -48.38
CA ILE A 203 14.66 -10.95 -47.18
C ILE A 203 14.30 -12.43 -47.34
N ASN A 204 15.24 -13.20 -47.89
CA ASN A 204 15.04 -14.62 -48.18
C ASN A 204 15.33 -15.57 -47.01
N HIS A 205 15.76 -15.10 -45.84
CA HIS A 205 16.00 -15.92 -44.66
C HIS A 205 15.74 -15.13 -43.37
N PHE A 206 14.89 -15.73 -42.52
CA PHE A 206 14.82 -15.47 -41.09
C PHE A 206 15.49 -16.60 -40.34
#